data_abdf0fba9bf9c5a6680e175bd4ddf9ad
#
_entry.id   abdf0fba9bf9c5a6680e175bd4ddf9ad
#
_cell.length_a   1.000
_cell.length_b   1.000
_cell.length_c   1.000
_cell.angle_alpha   90.00
_cell.angle_beta   90.00
_cell.angle_gamma   90.00
#
_symmetry.space_group_name_H-M   'P 1'
#
loop_
_entity.id
_entity.type
_entity.pdbx_description
1 polymer ?
#
loop_
_entity_poly.entity_id
_entity_poly.type
_entity_poly.pdbx_seq_one_letter_code
_entity_poly.pdbx_strand_id
1 'polypeptide(L)'
;MITRLGYAILALLARQPGTGYELSARARRPLGYFWFARHSQVYPELQRLLAAGVVRFDTAPGPGPREKKVYSLTEAGLGILRDWVTQAPRPVHARDDLLLKAYAVWTADPADAQRLFAGQAARHRERLRQYERDWRQIEIRHNGGAPPVTHPEFGSYATLKCGIDHERQRIAWLRWLGQQLTAHQAGPTAPREPGPADAAEVRESAGGDVDHPQPAQADGDVRG
;
A
#
# COMPACT_ATOMS: atom_id res chain seq x y z
N MET A 1 -16.98 -15.41 14.42
CA MET A 1 -16.57 -14.52 13.33
C MET A 1 -15.09 -14.78 13.04
N ILE A 2 -14.70 -14.99 11.79
CA ILE A 2 -13.31 -15.25 11.41
C ILE A 2 -12.55 -13.92 11.36
N THR A 3 -11.36 -13.90 11.94
CA THR A 3 -10.48 -12.71 11.95
C THR A 3 -9.81 -12.53 10.58
N ARG A 4 -9.22 -11.35 10.32
CA ARG A 4 -8.40 -11.14 9.11
C ARG A 4 -7.22 -12.12 9.04
N LEU A 5 -6.60 -12.44 10.19
CA LEU A 5 -5.55 -13.46 10.26
C LEU A 5 -6.09 -14.84 9.93
N GLY A 6 -7.30 -15.15 10.40
CA GLY A 6 -7.99 -16.38 10.05
C GLY A 6 -8.17 -16.54 8.53
N TYR A 7 -8.66 -15.51 7.83
CA TYR A 7 -8.77 -15.54 6.37
C TYR A 7 -7.41 -15.68 5.68
N ALA A 8 -6.35 -15.05 6.19
CA ALA A 8 -5.00 -15.23 5.66
C ALA A 8 -4.53 -16.69 5.80
N ILE A 9 -4.79 -17.33 6.95
CA ILE A 9 -4.48 -18.76 7.18
C ILE A 9 -5.29 -19.65 6.25
N LEU A 10 -6.62 -19.41 6.10
CA LEU A 10 -7.46 -20.17 5.17
C LEU A 10 -6.94 -20.05 3.72
N ALA A 11 -6.54 -18.86 3.29
CA ALA A 11 -5.97 -18.65 1.96
C ALA A 11 -4.64 -19.40 1.75
N LEU A 12 -3.79 -19.49 2.78
CA LEU A 12 -2.56 -20.30 2.73
C LEU A 12 -2.87 -21.81 2.65
N LEU A 13 -3.85 -22.27 3.43
CA LEU A 13 -4.28 -23.67 3.44
C LEU A 13 -5.03 -24.08 2.19
N ALA A 14 -5.73 -23.15 1.53
CA ALA A 14 -6.35 -23.37 0.22
C ALA A 14 -5.33 -23.67 -0.89
N ARG A 15 -4.08 -23.22 -0.72
CA ARG A 15 -2.98 -23.55 -1.65
C ARG A 15 -2.41 -24.93 -1.40
N GLN A 16 -2.14 -25.25 -0.14
CA GLN A 16 -1.64 -26.56 0.29
C GLN A 16 -1.72 -26.71 1.83
N PRO A 17 -1.93 -27.93 2.35
CA PRO A 17 -1.82 -28.22 3.78
C PRO A 17 -0.45 -27.82 4.35
N GLY A 18 -0.37 -27.65 5.67
CA GLY A 18 0.88 -27.33 6.32
C GLY A 18 0.81 -27.26 7.83
N THR A 19 1.97 -27.36 8.48
CA THR A 19 2.12 -27.15 9.92
C THR A 19 2.01 -25.68 10.29
N GLY A 20 1.74 -25.37 11.56
CA GLY A 20 1.71 -23.99 12.06
C GLY A 20 3.04 -23.24 11.79
N TYR A 21 4.16 -23.95 11.86
CA TYR A 21 5.48 -23.40 11.52
C TYR A 21 5.56 -23.04 10.02
N GLU A 22 5.19 -23.96 9.13
CA GLU A 22 5.18 -23.73 7.68
C GLU A 22 4.21 -22.61 7.29
N LEU A 23 3.03 -22.55 7.89
CA LEU A 23 2.07 -21.47 7.67
C LEU A 23 2.64 -20.11 8.09
N SER A 24 3.33 -20.05 9.24
CA SER A 24 4.04 -18.84 9.66
C SER A 24 5.15 -18.44 8.69
N ALA A 25 5.89 -19.40 8.16
CA ALA A 25 6.95 -19.17 7.17
C ALA A 25 6.37 -18.68 5.83
N ARG A 26 5.30 -19.32 5.34
CA ARG A 26 4.59 -18.93 4.11
C ARG A 26 3.93 -17.56 4.24
N ALA A 27 3.41 -17.20 5.42
CA ALA A 27 2.85 -15.87 5.67
C ALA A 27 3.87 -14.74 5.55
N ARG A 28 5.19 -15.02 5.64
CA ARG A 28 6.25 -14.03 5.47
C ARG A 28 6.45 -13.62 3.99
N ARG A 29 6.08 -14.47 3.03
CA ARG A 29 6.19 -14.24 1.57
C ARG A 29 5.08 -14.99 0.83
N PRO A 30 4.28 -14.37 -0.02
CA PRO A 30 4.18 -12.95 -0.38
C PRO A 30 3.27 -12.11 0.53
N LEU A 31 2.49 -12.76 1.45
CA LEU A 31 1.55 -12.03 2.32
C LEU A 31 2.27 -11.01 3.22
N GLY A 32 3.48 -11.31 3.70
CA GLY A 32 4.28 -10.45 4.56
C GLY A 32 4.62 -9.08 3.96
N TYR A 33 4.41 -8.85 2.67
CA TYR A 33 4.61 -7.56 2.01
C TYR A 33 3.56 -6.52 2.39
N PHE A 34 2.35 -6.96 2.65
CA PHE A 34 1.22 -6.10 3.03
C PHE A 34 0.48 -6.58 4.28
N TRP A 35 0.81 -7.78 4.78
CA TRP A 35 0.20 -8.38 5.95
C TRP A 35 1.25 -8.97 6.89
N PHE A 36 1.52 -8.26 7.99
CA PHE A 36 2.43 -8.75 9.00
C PHE A 36 1.68 -9.52 10.09
N ALA A 37 1.92 -10.84 10.21
CA ALA A 37 1.45 -11.66 11.32
C ALA A 37 2.65 -12.08 12.19
N ARG A 38 2.55 -11.88 13.50
CA ARG A 38 3.54 -12.42 14.44
C ARG A 38 3.33 -13.93 14.57
N HIS A 39 4.43 -14.69 14.61
CA HIS A 39 4.40 -16.14 14.80
C HIS A 39 3.51 -16.57 16.00
N SER A 40 3.56 -15.81 17.10
CA SER A 40 2.76 -16.05 18.31
C SER A 40 1.25 -15.95 18.07
N GLN A 41 0.78 -15.32 17.00
CA GLN A 41 -0.64 -15.16 16.70
C GLN A 41 -1.21 -16.33 15.87
N VAL A 42 -0.36 -17.07 15.16
CA VAL A 42 -0.79 -18.13 14.24
C VAL A 42 -1.40 -19.32 14.98
N TYR A 43 -0.76 -19.78 16.06
CA TYR A 43 -1.26 -20.95 16.80
C TYR A 43 -2.59 -20.71 17.50
N PRO A 44 -2.80 -19.61 18.23
CA PRO A 44 -4.12 -19.30 18.79
C PRO A 44 -5.22 -19.19 17.73
N GLU A 45 -4.89 -18.64 16.55
CA GLU A 45 -5.84 -18.52 15.47
C GLU A 45 -6.18 -19.88 14.84
N LEU A 46 -5.20 -20.77 14.66
CA LEU A 46 -5.45 -22.15 14.22
C LEU A 46 -6.37 -22.90 15.17
N GLN A 47 -6.25 -22.70 16.49
CA GLN A 47 -7.17 -23.32 17.47
C GLN A 47 -8.59 -22.78 17.30
N ARG A 48 -8.78 -21.47 17.05
CA ARG A 48 -10.09 -20.88 16.78
C ARG A 48 -10.72 -21.44 15.49
N LEU A 49 -9.91 -21.59 14.43
CA LEU A 49 -10.36 -22.13 13.15
C LEU A 49 -10.74 -23.62 13.27
N LEU A 50 -10.01 -24.40 14.09
CA LEU A 50 -10.36 -25.77 14.43
C LEU A 50 -11.69 -25.83 15.17
N ALA A 51 -11.86 -25.03 16.21
CA ALA A 51 -13.11 -24.97 16.99
C ALA A 51 -14.31 -24.53 16.12
N ALA A 52 -14.06 -23.73 15.08
CA ALA A 52 -15.08 -23.32 14.11
C ALA A 52 -15.34 -24.38 13.01
N GLY A 53 -14.61 -25.52 13.00
CA GLY A 53 -14.77 -26.57 11.99
C GLY A 53 -14.34 -26.19 10.56
N VAL A 54 -13.64 -25.05 10.39
CA VAL A 54 -13.22 -24.56 9.06
C VAL A 54 -11.84 -25.06 8.63
N VAL A 55 -11.07 -25.59 9.58
CA VAL A 55 -9.84 -26.35 9.34
C VAL A 55 -9.88 -27.66 10.14
N ARG A 56 -9.10 -28.65 9.70
CA ARG A 56 -8.82 -29.88 10.42
C ARG A 56 -7.32 -30.09 10.48
N PHE A 57 -6.85 -31.04 11.28
CA PHE A 57 -5.46 -31.49 11.24
C PHE A 57 -5.36 -33.00 11.27
N ASP A 58 -4.30 -33.51 10.68
CA ASP A 58 -3.84 -34.88 10.79
C ASP A 58 -2.47 -34.87 11.49
N THR A 59 -2.13 -35.95 12.22
CA THR A 59 -0.79 -36.10 12.78
C THR A 59 0.11 -36.79 11.78
N ALA A 60 1.36 -36.32 11.69
CA ALA A 60 2.39 -36.89 10.84
C ALA A 60 3.71 -37.01 11.61
N PRO A 61 4.61 -37.94 11.22
CA PRO A 61 5.93 -38.04 11.83
C PRO A 61 6.68 -36.70 11.77
N GLY A 62 7.25 -36.28 12.89
CA GLY A 62 8.08 -35.08 13.00
C GLY A 62 9.59 -35.39 12.92
N PRO A 63 10.46 -34.37 12.88
CA PRO A 63 11.90 -34.56 13.06
C PRO A 63 12.18 -34.83 14.54
N GLY A 64 12.00 -36.08 14.99
CA GLY A 64 12.19 -36.50 16.38
C GLY A 64 10.98 -37.28 16.93
N PRO A 65 10.90 -37.53 18.26
CA PRO A 65 9.88 -38.41 18.86
C PRO A 65 8.48 -37.74 18.92
N ARG A 66 8.35 -36.48 18.52
CA ARG A 66 7.07 -35.75 18.56
C ARG A 66 6.40 -35.71 17.19
N GLU A 67 5.11 -36.09 17.16
CA GLU A 67 4.27 -35.91 15.99
C GLU A 67 4.04 -34.42 15.70
N LYS A 68 3.93 -34.07 14.42
CA LYS A 68 3.56 -32.73 13.96
C LYS A 68 2.12 -32.70 13.49
N LYS A 69 1.39 -31.63 13.83
CA LYS A 69 0.05 -31.38 13.29
C LYS A 69 0.14 -30.71 11.92
N VAL A 70 -0.42 -31.35 10.92
CA VAL A 70 -0.55 -30.81 9.54
C VAL A 70 -1.99 -30.38 9.36
N TYR A 71 -2.20 -29.09 9.22
CA TYR A 71 -3.52 -28.50 9.06
C TYR A 71 -3.94 -28.51 7.60
N SER A 72 -5.23 -28.73 7.36
CA SER A 72 -5.86 -28.67 6.04
C SER A 72 -7.20 -27.94 6.11
N LEU A 73 -7.60 -27.33 4.99
CA LEU A 73 -8.87 -26.66 4.85
C LEU A 73 -10.00 -27.67 4.76
N THR A 74 -11.14 -27.40 5.41
CA THR A 74 -12.37 -28.18 5.22
C THR A 74 -13.19 -27.59 4.08
N GLU A 75 -14.20 -28.32 3.58
CA GLU A 75 -15.13 -27.79 2.58
C GLU A 75 -15.90 -26.57 3.11
N ALA A 76 -16.30 -26.60 4.37
CA ALA A 76 -16.90 -25.45 5.04
C ALA A 76 -15.95 -24.23 5.06
N GLY A 77 -14.66 -24.46 5.36
CA GLY A 77 -13.65 -23.39 5.33
C GLY A 77 -13.42 -22.83 3.93
N LEU A 78 -13.45 -23.68 2.91
CA LEU A 78 -13.34 -23.25 1.51
C LEU A 78 -14.55 -22.40 1.09
N GLY A 79 -15.77 -22.80 1.46
CA GLY A 79 -17.00 -22.04 1.22
C GLY A 79 -16.92 -20.62 1.82
N ILE A 80 -16.56 -20.54 3.10
CA ILE A 80 -16.40 -19.26 3.81
C ILE A 80 -15.31 -18.38 3.15
N LEU A 81 -14.21 -18.97 2.68
CA LEU A 81 -13.15 -18.22 2.01
C LEU A 81 -13.65 -17.66 0.65
N ARG A 82 -14.39 -18.46 -0.14
CA ARG A 82 -15.00 -18.04 -1.41
C ARG A 82 -15.96 -16.87 -1.22
N ASP A 83 -16.84 -16.95 -0.23
CA ASP A 83 -17.78 -15.89 0.09
C ASP A 83 -17.06 -14.59 0.50
N TRP A 84 -16.03 -14.73 1.35
CA TRP A 84 -15.27 -13.58 1.83
C TRP A 84 -14.49 -12.85 0.72
N VAL A 85 -13.92 -13.57 -0.25
CA VAL A 85 -13.13 -12.98 -1.36
C VAL A 85 -13.96 -12.03 -2.22
N THR A 86 -15.28 -12.26 -2.31
CA THR A 86 -16.20 -11.43 -3.10
C THR A 86 -16.88 -10.31 -2.29
N GLN A 87 -16.67 -10.26 -0.97
CA GLN A 87 -17.24 -9.22 -0.12
C GLN A 87 -16.43 -7.92 -0.20
N ALA A 88 -17.13 -6.79 -0.15
CA ALA A 88 -16.49 -5.49 -0.08
C ALA A 88 -15.61 -5.38 1.18
N PRO A 89 -14.35 -4.91 1.05
CA PRO A 89 -13.47 -4.75 2.19
C PRO A 89 -13.99 -3.66 3.13
N ARG A 90 -13.81 -3.85 4.43
CA ARG A 90 -14.11 -2.78 5.39
C ARG A 90 -13.12 -1.63 5.20
N PRO A 91 -13.59 -0.37 5.18
CA PRO A 91 -12.71 0.79 5.13
C PRO A 91 -11.66 0.73 6.25
N VAL A 92 -10.42 1.01 5.91
CA VAL A 92 -9.32 1.12 6.88
C VAL A 92 -8.68 2.47 6.69
N HIS A 93 -8.68 3.28 7.73
CA HIS A 93 -7.88 4.51 7.74
C HIS A 93 -6.41 4.13 7.91
N ALA A 94 -5.63 4.27 6.84
CA ALA A 94 -4.20 4.06 6.91
C ALA A 94 -3.56 5.17 7.76
N ARG A 95 -2.83 4.78 8.81
CA ARG A 95 -1.96 5.69 9.57
C ARG A 95 -0.54 5.53 9.00
N ASP A 96 -0.08 6.54 8.28
CA ASP A 96 1.25 6.56 7.67
C ASP A 96 2.11 7.60 8.38
N ASP A 97 3.01 7.13 9.25
CA ASP A 97 3.93 7.98 10.03
C ASP A 97 4.87 8.79 9.13
N LEU A 98 5.22 8.25 7.95
CA LEU A 98 6.08 8.96 7.01
C LEU A 98 5.35 10.15 6.35
N LEU A 99 4.07 10.00 6.04
CA LEU A 99 3.24 11.10 5.55
C LEU A 99 3.03 12.16 6.63
N LEU A 100 2.82 11.74 7.89
CA LEU A 100 2.71 12.67 9.02
C LEU A 100 4.01 13.47 9.22
N LYS A 101 5.18 12.81 9.12
CA LYS A 101 6.48 13.49 9.16
C LYS A 101 6.66 14.46 7.99
N ALA A 102 6.25 14.08 6.80
CA ALA A 102 6.30 14.97 5.63
C ALA A 102 5.37 16.19 5.81
N TYR A 103 4.17 16.00 6.39
CA TYR A 103 3.26 17.10 6.69
C TYR A 103 3.88 18.13 7.65
N ALA A 104 4.68 17.67 8.62
CA ALA A 104 5.34 18.54 9.62
C ALA A 104 6.79 18.91 9.24
N VAL A 105 7.26 18.62 8.01
CA VAL A 105 8.67 18.74 7.61
C VAL A 105 9.21 20.18 7.71
N TRP A 106 8.35 21.16 7.57
CA TRP A 106 8.69 22.58 7.68
C TRP A 106 9.24 23.00 9.05
N THR A 107 9.06 22.19 10.10
CA THR A 107 9.58 22.43 11.46
C THR A 107 10.97 21.86 11.69
N ALA A 108 11.49 21.05 10.77
CA ALA A 108 12.74 20.34 10.92
C ALA A 108 13.90 21.06 10.19
N ASP A 109 15.13 20.77 10.64
CA ASP A 109 16.32 21.14 9.84
C ASP A 109 16.25 20.44 8.46
N PRO A 110 16.39 21.18 7.35
CA PRO A 110 16.23 20.60 6.01
C PRO A 110 17.24 19.50 5.70
N ALA A 111 18.48 19.54 6.23
CA ALA A 111 19.48 18.52 5.99
C ALA A 111 19.12 17.22 6.74
N ASP A 112 18.59 17.34 7.97
CA ASP A 112 18.11 16.19 8.74
C ASP A 112 16.90 15.55 8.08
N ALA A 113 15.94 16.35 7.63
CA ALA A 113 14.78 15.88 6.87
C ALA A 113 15.22 15.16 5.57
N GLN A 114 16.16 15.74 4.82
CA GLN A 114 16.69 15.13 3.60
C GLN A 114 17.34 13.78 3.89
N ARG A 115 18.15 13.65 4.93
CA ARG A 115 18.76 12.37 5.35
C ARG A 115 17.69 11.32 5.69
N LEU A 116 16.64 11.71 6.42
CA LEU A 116 15.53 10.83 6.75
C LEU A 116 14.84 10.29 5.49
N PHE A 117 14.40 11.17 4.59
CA PHE A 117 13.65 10.78 3.40
C PHE A 117 14.50 10.04 2.37
N ALA A 118 15.80 10.38 2.24
CA ALA A 118 16.75 9.61 1.43
C ALA A 118 16.92 8.18 1.95
N GLY A 119 17.04 8.02 3.26
CA GLY A 119 17.09 6.70 3.91
C GLY A 119 15.80 5.88 3.69
N GLN A 120 14.64 6.50 3.75
CA GLN A 120 13.37 5.84 3.40
C GLN A 120 13.33 5.43 1.92
N ALA A 121 13.74 6.30 1.01
CA ALA A 121 13.81 5.98 -0.42
C ALA A 121 14.74 4.77 -0.70
N ALA A 122 15.86 4.65 0.02
CA ALA A 122 16.74 3.49 -0.10
C ALA A 122 16.06 2.19 0.35
N ARG A 123 15.31 2.22 1.46
CA ARG A 123 14.53 1.05 1.95
C ARG A 123 13.46 0.63 0.96
N HIS A 124 12.73 1.60 0.38
CA HIS A 124 11.71 1.32 -0.64
C HIS A 124 12.34 0.73 -1.92
N ARG A 125 13.52 1.21 -2.36
CA ARG A 125 14.24 0.61 -3.50
C ARG A 125 14.67 -0.84 -3.24
N GLU A 126 15.15 -1.15 -2.03
CA GLU A 126 15.52 -2.53 -1.69
C GLU A 126 14.30 -3.45 -1.71
N ARG A 127 13.16 -2.99 -1.15
CA ARG A 127 11.90 -3.74 -1.18
C ARG A 127 11.39 -3.94 -2.60
N LEU A 128 11.47 -2.90 -3.45
CA LEU A 128 11.12 -3.00 -4.87
C LEU A 128 11.95 -4.09 -5.57
N ARG A 129 13.28 -4.09 -5.39
CA ARG A 129 14.15 -5.13 -5.97
C ARG A 129 13.74 -6.53 -5.52
N GLN A 130 13.36 -6.70 -4.26
CA GLN A 130 12.90 -8.00 -3.75
C GLN A 130 11.58 -8.42 -4.44
N TYR A 131 10.60 -7.52 -4.54
CA TYR A 131 9.32 -7.80 -5.20
C TYR A 131 9.50 -8.13 -6.68
N GLU A 132 10.36 -7.41 -7.38
CA GLU A 132 10.67 -7.68 -8.79
C GLU A 132 11.39 -9.02 -8.99
N ARG A 133 12.26 -9.43 -8.05
CA ARG A 133 12.84 -10.78 -8.08
C ARG A 133 11.78 -11.87 -7.90
N ASP A 134 10.92 -11.70 -6.90
CA ASP A 134 9.85 -12.69 -6.61
C ASP A 134 8.82 -12.75 -7.75
N TRP A 135 8.50 -11.62 -8.36
CA TRP A 135 7.68 -11.52 -9.55
C TRP A 135 8.25 -12.32 -10.73
N ARG A 136 9.52 -12.08 -11.06
CA ARG A 136 10.22 -12.81 -12.15
C ARG A 136 10.25 -14.32 -11.91
N GLN A 137 10.40 -14.76 -10.66
CA GLN A 137 10.38 -16.19 -10.35
C GLN A 137 9.01 -16.82 -10.65
N ILE A 138 7.92 -16.09 -10.47
CA ILE A 138 6.59 -16.56 -10.87
C ILE A 138 6.50 -16.62 -12.40
N GLU A 139 6.90 -15.57 -13.11
CA GLU A 139 6.89 -15.53 -14.57
C GLU A 139 7.72 -16.68 -15.19
N ILE A 140 8.91 -16.94 -14.68
CA ILE A 140 9.76 -18.07 -15.14
C ILE A 140 9.02 -19.41 -15.02
N ARG A 141 8.30 -19.65 -13.91
CA ARG A 141 7.51 -20.88 -13.75
C ARG A 141 6.31 -20.97 -14.68
N HIS A 142 5.87 -19.85 -15.25
CA HIS A 142 4.72 -19.74 -16.15
C HIS A 142 5.11 -19.28 -17.57
N ASN A 143 6.25 -19.77 -18.07
CA ASN A 143 6.74 -19.53 -19.45
C ASN A 143 6.85 -18.03 -19.83
N GLY A 144 7.24 -17.18 -18.87
CA GLY A 144 7.44 -15.75 -19.07
C GLY A 144 6.15 -14.90 -18.96
N GLY A 145 5.05 -15.50 -18.54
CA GLY A 145 3.74 -14.82 -18.45
C GLY A 145 3.12 -14.87 -17.06
N ALA A 146 1.90 -14.32 -16.97
CA ALA A 146 1.07 -14.40 -15.75
C ALA A 146 0.51 -15.83 -15.57
N PRO A 147 0.42 -16.33 -14.33
CA PRO A 147 -0.35 -17.53 -14.04
C PRO A 147 -1.81 -17.37 -14.48
N PRO A 148 -2.51 -18.47 -14.88
CA PRO A 148 -3.96 -18.42 -15.07
C PRO A 148 -4.67 -17.91 -13.79
N VAL A 149 -5.78 -17.19 -13.94
CA VAL A 149 -6.52 -16.60 -12.79
C VAL A 149 -6.98 -17.68 -11.79
N THR A 150 -7.25 -18.89 -12.26
CA THR A 150 -7.62 -20.05 -11.44
C THR A 150 -6.42 -20.73 -10.75
N HIS A 151 -5.19 -20.37 -11.12
CA HIS A 151 -3.99 -20.97 -10.53
C HIS A 151 -3.67 -20.33 -9.16
N PRO A 152 -3.31 -21.11 -8.13
CA PRO A 152 -3.02 -20.59 -6.79
C PRO A 152 -1.91 -19.51 -6.73
N GLU A 153 -0.97 -19.50 -7.67
CA GLU A 153 0.08 -18.49 -7.76
C GLU A 153 -0.41 -17.15 -8.31
N PHE A 154 -1.59 -17.10 -8.98
CA PHE A 154 -2.14 -15.84 -9.50
C PHE A 154 -2.34 -14.80 -8.38
N GLY A 155 -2.84 -15.22 -7.21
CA GLY A 155 -2.98 -14.33 -6.06
C GLY A 155 -1.65 -13.69 -5.63
N SER A 156 -0.56 -14.46 -5.62
CA SER A 156 0.79 -13.94 -5.35
C SER A 156 1.27 -12.98 -6.42
N TYR A 157 1.03 -13.33 -7.69
CA TYR A 157 1.37 -12.49 -8.84
C TYR A 157 0.65 -11.14 -8.78
N ALA A 158 -0.66 -11.13 -8.56
CA ALA A 158 -1.46 -9.92 -8.47
C ALA A 158 -1.07 -9.02 -7.28
N THR A 159 -0.79 -9.63 -6.11
CA THR A 159 -0.37 -8.87 -4.91
C THR A 159 1.04 -8.30 -5.04
N LEU A 160 1.96 -9.02 -5.69
CA LEU A 160 3.29 -8.50 -6.02
C LEU A 160 3.21 -7.32 -6.99
N LYS A 161 2.34 -7.38 -8.01
CA LYS A 161 2.12 -6.26 -8.93
C LYS A 161 1.68 -5.00 -8.18
N CYS A 162 0.70 -5.13 -7.30
CA CYS A 162 0.27 -4.02 -6.44
C CYS A 162 1.42 -3.48 -5.57
N GLY A 163 2.21 -4.37 -4.96
CA GLY A 163 3.37 -4.00 -4.15
C GLY A 163 4.45 -3.26 -4.94
N ILE A 164 4.78 -3.73 -6.14
CA ILE A 164 5.75 -3.09 -7.05
C ILE A 164 5.29 -1.67 -7.40
N ASP A 165 4.03 -1.49 -7.78
CA ASP A 165 3.49 -0.19 -8.15
C ASP A 165 3.49 0.78 -6.95
N HIS A 166 3.13 0.27 -5.76
CA HIS A 166 3.19 1.03 -4.51
C HIS A 166 4.62 1.50 -4.19
N GLU A 167 5.61 0.61 -4.26
CA GLU A 167 7.00 0.97 -3.99
C GLU A 167 7.54 1.98 -5.01
N ARG A 168 7.21 1.83 -6.29
CA ARG A 168 7.58 2.77 -7.35
C ARG A 168 7.01 4.16 -7.11
N GLN A 169 5.72 4.25 -6.77
CA GLN A 169 5.06 5.50 -6.43
C GLN A 169 5.71 6.16 -5.20
N ARG A 170 6.00 5.38 -4.16
CA ARG A 170 6.62 5.88 -2.92
C ARG A 170 8.04 6.39 -3.18
N ILE A 171 8.83 5.71 -4.00
CA ILE A 171 10.17 6.14 -4.40
C ILE A 171 10.11 7.46 -5.21
N ALA A 172 9.17 7.57 -6.14
CA ALA A 172 8.98 8.77 -6.94
C ALA A 172 8.63 9.99 -6.07
N TRP A 173 7.68 9.81 -5.12
CA TRP A 173 7.30 10.84 -4.17
C TRP A 173 8.45 11.25 -3.25
N LEU A 174 9.20 10.31 -2.69
CA LEU A 174 10.36 10.59 -1.83
C LEU A 174 11.48 11.31 -2.59
N ARG A 175 11.66 11.00 -3.87
CA ARG A 175 12.62 11.71 -4.73
C ARG A 175 12.19 13.17 -4.94
N TRP A 176 10.91 13.37 -5.26
CA TRP A 176 10.36 14.71 -5.41
C TRP A 176 10.52 15.53 -4.13
N LEU A 177 10.16 14.97 -2.96
CA LEU A 177 10.30 15.65 -1.67
C LEU A 177 11.76 16.01 -1.38
N GLY A 178 12.71 15.10 -1.65
CA GLY A 178 14.14 15.37 -1.51
C GLY A 178 14.61 16.52 -2.39
N GLN A 179 14.12 16.63 -3.63
CA GLN A 179 14.41 17.74 -4.55
C GLN A 179 13.90 19.07 -3.98
N GLN A 180 12.68 19.11 -3.42
CA GLN A 180 12.14 20.32 -2.79
C GLN A 180 12.99 20.79 -1.60
N LEU A 181 13.41 19.86 -0.75
CA LEU A 181 14.27 20.16 0.39
C LEU A 181 15.65 20.71 -0.04
N THR A 182 16.24 20.16 -1.10
CA THR A 182 17.52 20.65 -1.66
C THR A 182 17.37 22.02 -2.27
N ALA A 183 16.32 22.28 -3.03
CA ALA A 183 16.05 23.59 -3.64
C ALA A 183 15.88 24.68 -2.56
N HIS A 184 15.24 24.35 -1.45
CA HIS A 184 15.09 25.27 -0.33
C HIS A 184 16.44 25.62 0.35
N GLN A 185 17.36 24.66 0.46
CA GLN A 185 18.71 24.89 1.00
C GLN A 185 19.58 25.76 0.08
N ALA A 186 19.37 25.71 -1.23
CA ALA A 186 20.09 26.52 -2.20
C ALA A 186 19.70 28.02 -2.16
N GLY A 187 18.74 28.40 -1.32
CA GLY A 187 18.18 29.75 -1.22
C GLY A 187 17.18 30.05 -2.35
N PRO A 188 16.24 30.99 -2.15
CA PRO A 188 15.46 31.50 -3.27
C PRO A 188 16.44 32.15 -4.23
N THR A 189 16.46 31.72 -5.49
CA THR A 189 16.99 32.54 -6.57
C THR A 189 16.23 33.85 -6.44
N ALA A 190 16.92 34.95 -6.07
CA ALA A 190 16.30 36.25 -5.89
C ALA A 190 15.36 36.50 -7.08
N PRO A 191 14.11 36.93 -6.87
CA PRO A 191 13.23 37.28 -7.95
C PRO A 191 14.03 38.29 -8.78
N ARG A 192 14.22 38.00 -10.08
CA ARG A 192 14.84 38.90 -11.00
C ARG A 192 14.01 40.16 -10.93
N GLU A 193 14.57 41.25 -10.34
CA GLU A 193 13.89 42.54 -10.38
C GLU A 193 13.52 42.84 -11.82
N PRO A 194 12.24 43.14 -12.10
CA PRO A 194 11.83 43.47 -13.44
C PRO A 194 12.72 44.65 -13.92
N GLY A 195 13.45 44.42 -15.00
CA GLY A 195 14.28 45.42 -15.57
C GLY A 195 13.44 46.66 -16.00
N PRO A 196 14.03 47.84 -16.11
CA PRO A 196 13.29 49.05 -16.45
C PRO A 196 12.49 48.95 -17.77
N ALA A 197 12.74 47.94 -18.61
CA ALA A 197 11.98 47.64 -19.81
C ALA A 197 10.62 46.97 -19.51
N ASP A 198 10.52 46.12 -18.46
CA ASP A 198 9.29 45.40 -18.12
C ASP A 198 8.24 46.32 -17.43
N ALA A 199 8.70 47.46 -16.87
CA ALA A 199 7.82 48.47 -16.27
C ALA A 199 7.08 49.34 -17.28
N ALA A 200 7.51 49.35 -18.53
CA ALA A 200 6.87 50.11 -19.60
C ALA A 200 5.66 49.38 -20.21
N GLU A 201 5.74 48.05 -20.34
CA GLU A 201 4.65 47.23 -20.90
C GLU A 201 3.40 47.12 -19.99
N VAL A 202 3.59 47.20 -18.68
CA VAL A 202 2.47 47.16 -17.71
C VAL A 202 1.67 48.46 -17.66
N ARG A 203 2.25 49.59 -18.06
CA ARG A 203 1.54 50.89 -18.11
C ARG A 203 0.69 51.06 -19.37
N GLU A 204 1.01 50.38 -20.47
CA GLU A 204 0.27 50.49 -21.71
C GLU A 204 -0.98 49.62 -21.78
N SER A 205 -1.05 48.55 -20.95
CA SER A 205 -2.22 47.67 -20.85
C SER A 205 -3.29 48.11 -19.83
N ALA A 206 -3.03 49.13 -19.01
CA ALA A 206 -3.96 49.61 -17.95
C ALA A 206 -4.85 50.80 -18.42
N GLY A 207 -4.81 51.21 -19.68
CA GLY A 207 -5.54 52.34 -20.25
C GLY A 207 -6.84 52.00 -21.01
N GLY A 208 -7.40 50.80 -20.83
CA GLY A 208 -8.64 50.35 -21.47
C GLY A 208 -9.85 50.64 -20.60
N ASP A 209 -10.69 51.48 -21.11
CA ASP A 209 -11.97 52.03 -20.68
C ASP A 209 -12.90 51.02 -19.93
N VAL A 210 -13.26 51.34 -18.69
CA VAL A 210 -14.21 50.56 -17.91
C VAL A 210 -15.58 51.17 -18.00
N ASP A 211 -16.40 50.66 -18.92
CA ASP A 211 -17.82 50.97 -19.01
C ASP A 211 -18.58 50.34 -17.84
N HIS A 212 -19.22 51.16 -17.01
CA HIS A 212 -19.99 50.74 -15.84
C HIS A 212 -21.46 50.56 -16.23
N PRO A 213 -22.03 49.35 -16.13
CA PRO A 213 -23.48 49.23 -16.21
C PRO A 213 -24.13 49.57 -14.85
N GLN A 214 -25.12 50.45 -14.88
CA GLN A 214 -25.97 50.84 -13.76
C GLN A 214 -26.84 49.66 -13.26
N PRO A 215 -27.17 49.60 -11.95
CA PRO A 215 -28.04 48.56 -11.41
C PRO A 215 -29.51 48.88 -11.70
N ALA A 216 -30.26 47.88 -12.21
CA ALA A 216 -31.69 47.91 -12.38
C ALA A 216 -32.38 47.85 -11.00
N GLN A 217 -33.31 48.75 -10.79
CA GLN A 217 -34.23 48.77 -9.66
C GLN A 217 -35.21 47.58 -9.73
N ALA A 218 -35.30 46.83 -8.65
CA ALA A 218 -36.35 45.83 -8.44
C ALA A 218 -37.56 46.51 -7.83
N ASP A 219 -38.63 46.54 -8.57
CA ASP A 219 -39.98 46.82 -8.02
C ASP A 219 -40.58 45.52 -7.49
N GLY A 220 -41.07 45.60 -6.25
CA GLY A 220 -41.80 44.55 -5.64
C GLY A 220 -43.24 44.44 -6.14
N ASP A 221 -43.80 43.28 -6.10
CA ASP A 221 -45.22 43.12 -5.76
C ASP A 221 -45.46 41.83 -4.98
N VAL A 222 -46.25 41.99 -3.93
CA VAL A 222 -46.80 41.02 -3.00
C VAL A 222 -48.14 40.57 -3.55
N ARG A 223 -48.39 39.25 -3.56
CA ARG A 223 -49.71 38.63 -3.27
C ARG A 223 -49.91 37.29 -3.99
N GLY A 224 -50.31 36.32 -3.18
CA GLY A 224 -50.90 35.05 -3.63
C GLY A 224 -50.49 33.87 -2.79
#